data_646cba42f6b4430addcebed410318dbc
#
_entry.id   646cba42f6b4430addcebed410318dbc
#
_cell.length_a   1.000
_cell.length_b   1.000
_cell.length_c   1.000
_cell.angle_alpha   90.00
_cell.angle_beta   90.00
_cell.angle_gamma   90.00
#
_symmetry.space_group_name_H-M   'P 1'
#
loop_
_entity.id
_entity.type
_entity.pdbx_description
1 polymer ?
#
loop_
_entity_poly.entity_id
_entity_poly.type
_entity_poly.pdbx_seq_one_letter_code
_entity_poly.pdbx_strand_id
1 'polypeptide(L)'
;MKKDYAKTADTLIAALGGKENITRLFHCMTRLRFYVKDRSKINEKEILKLSEISGVNWHEDQFQVIAGNEVNAVYKALEDKGVPTDDAPAANSDSSKSVVSKVIDAITGCMTPMIPALTAAGMIKVVLTPVSYTHLRAHETELHL
;
A
#
# COMPACT_ATOMS: atom_id res chain seq x y z
N MET A 1 7.14 30.84 3.51
CA MET A 1 6.04 30.91 2.51
C MET A 1 5.15 29.69 2.74
N LYS A 2 3.86 29.88 2.99
CA LYS A 2 2.90 28.78 3.06
C LYS A 2 2.76 28.19 1.65
N LYS A 3 3.19 26.97 1.44
CA LYS A 3 2.99 26.26 0.19
C LYS A 3 1.50 25.93 0.05
N ASP A 4 0.91 26.36 -1.06
CA ASP A 4 -0.52 26.12 -1.34
C ASP A 4 -0.71 24.74 -1.99
N TYR A 5 -0.67 23.70 -1.17
CA TYR A 5 -0.86 22.32 -1.64
C TYR A 5 -2.24 22.10 -2.32
N ALA A 6 -3.23 22.94 -1.97
CA ALA A 6 -4.53 22.91 -2.63
C ALA A 6 -4.43 23.31 -4.11
N LYS A 7 -3.65 24.34 -4.43
CA LYS A 7 -3.38 24.76 -5.82
C LYS A 7 -2.55 23.72 -6.55
N THR A 8 -1.56 23.14 -5.88
CA THR A 8 -0.74 22.07 -6.42
C THR A 8 -1.61 20.87 -6.79
N ALA A 9 -2.56 20.49 -5.92
CA ALA A 9 -3.50 19.41 -6.19
C ALA A 9 -4.43 19.74 -7.38
N ASP A 10 -4.95 20.97 -7.47
CA ASP A 10 -5.80 21.37 -8.60
C ASP A 10 -5.03 21.34 -9.93
N THR A 11 -3.80 21.84 -9.94
CA THR A 11 -2.94 21.80 -11.13
C THR A 11 -2.59 20.38 -11.53
N LEU A 12 -2.30 19.50 -10.55
CA LEU A 12 -2.05 18.08 -10.80
C LEU A 12 -3.26 17.39 -11.41
N ILE A 13 -4.44 17.59 -10.85
CA ILE A 13 -5.69 17.02 -11.37
C ILE A 13 -5.96 17.48 -12.81
N ALA A 14 -5.79 18.78 -13.08
CA ALA A 14 -5.96 19.33 -14.42
C ALA A 14 -4.93 18.78 -15.41
N ALA A 15 -3.67 18.71 -15.00
CA ALA A 15 -2.57 18.18 -15.83
C ALA A 15 -2.66 16.67 -16.08
N LEU A 16 -3.34 15.93 -15.21
CA LEU A 16 -3.61 14.49 -15.38
C LEU A 16 -4.86 14.21 -16.24
N GLY A 17 -5.53 15.25 -16.73
CA GLY A 17 -6.73 15.11 -17.56
C GLY A 17 -8.04 15.05 -16.78
N GLY A 18 -8.04 15.54 -15.53
CA GLY A 18 -9.21 15.58 -14.65
C GLY A 18 -9.33 14.35 -13.75
N LYS A 19 -10.20 14.46 -12.75
CA LYS A 19 -10.43 13.36 -11.78
C LYS A 19 -10.94 12.08 -12.42
N GLU A 20 -11.72 12.22 -13.50
CA GLU A 20 -12.30 11.09 -14.23
C GLU A 20 -11.26 10.22 -14.93
N ASN A 21 -10.12 10.82 -15.27
CA ASN A 21 -8.99 10.12 -15.86
C ASN A 21 -8.15 9.36 -14.82
N ILE A 22 -8.24 9.73 -13.55
CA ILE A 22 -7.52 9.09 -12.45
C ILE A 22 -8.36 7.92 -11.93
N THR A 23 -7.88 6.70 -12.11
CA THR A 23 -8.54 5.49 -11.63
C THR A 23 -8.23 5.20 -10.18
N ARG A 24 -6.96 5.36 -9.80
CA ARG A 24 -6.43 5.11 -8.45
C ARG A 24 -5.24 6.00 -8.15
N LEU A 25 -5.11 6.35 -6.88
CA LEU A 25 -3.96 7.08 -6.35
C LEU A 25 -3.38 6.31 -5.18
N PHE A 26 -2.08 6.07 -5.24
CA PHE A 26 -1.28 5.55 -4.14
C PHE A 26 -0.16 6.51 -3.81
N HIS A 27 0.36 6.43 -2.62
CA HIS A 27 1.60 7.09 -2.26
C HIS A 27 2.60 6.13 -1.62
N CYS A 28 3.87 6.45 -1.74
CA CYS A 28 4.93 5.86 -0.94
C CYS A 28 5.78 7.00 -0.35
N MET A 29 6.91 6.69 0.26
CA MET A 29 7.67 7.69 1.03
C MET A 29 8.04 8.96 0.25
N THR A 30 8.23 8.88 -1.06
CA THR A 30 8.69 10.01 -1.89
C THR A 30 7.94 10.19 -3.20
N ARG A 31 6.98 9.31 -3.53
CA ARG A 31 6.32 9.27 -4.83
C ARG A 31 4.81 9.10 -4.69
N LEU A 32 4.08 9.83 -5.53
CA LEU A 32 2.68 9.60 -5.81
C LEU A 32 2.57 8.70 -7.06
N ARG A 33 1.71 7.71 -7.01
CA ARG A 33 1.47 6.78 -8.10
C ARG A 33 0.04 6.89 -8.56
N PHE A 34 -0.14 7.35 -9.79
CA PHE A 34 -1.43 7.52 -10.43
C PHE A 34 -1.66 6.41 -11.44
N TYR A 35 -2.81 5.76 -11.36
CA TYR A 35 -3.32 4.94 -12.43
C TYR A 35 -4.29 5.78 -13.25
N VAL A 36 -4.03 5.92 -14.53
CA VAL A 36 -4.81 6.74 -15.44
C VAL A 36 -5.43 5.90 -16.55
N LYS A 37 -6.60 6.30 -17.01
CA LYS A 37 -7.30 5.64 -18.10
C LYS A 37 -6.69 5.99 -19.45
N ASP A 38 -6.37 7.26 -19.64
CA ASP A 38 -5.88 7.81 -20.90
C ASP A 38 -4.60 8.60 -20.68
N ARG A 39 -3.51 8.11 -21.23
CA ARG A 39 -2.17 8.70 -21.13
C ARG A 39 -2.02 9.97 -21.96
N SER A 40 -2.77 10.09 -23.06
CA SER A 40 -2.66 11.22 -23.99
C SER A 40 -3.13 12.54 -23.38
N LYS A 41 -3.92 12.49 -22.32
CA LYS A 41 -4.44 13.68 -21.61
C LYS A 41 -3.48 14.25 -20.59
N ILE A 42 -2.35 13.59 -20.34
CA ILE A 42 -1.41 14.01 -19.32
C ILE A 42 -0.44 15.07 -19.89
N ASN A 43 -0.36 16.18 -19.20
CA ASN A 43 0.57 17.26 -19.52
C ASN A 43 1.74 17.28 -18.51
N GLU A 44 2.78 16.50 -18.81
CA GLU A 44 3.97 16.39 -17.95
C GLU A 44 4.68 17.73 -17.73
N LYS A 45 4.65 18.61 -18.73
CA LYS A 45 5.31 19.92 -18.67
C LYS A 45 4.70 20.83 -17.62
N GLU A 46 3.39 20.75 -17.39
CA GLU A 46 2.72 21.52 -16.35
C GLU A 46 3.00 20.96 -14.96
N ILE A 47 3.10 19.64 -14.85
CA ILE A 47 3.44 18.97 -13.60
C ILE A 47 4.85 19.33 -13.14
N LEU A 48 5.82 19.37 -14.09
CA LEU A 48 7.19 19.72 -13.79
C LEU A 48 7.42 21.21 -13.44
N LYS A 49 6.45 22.08 -13.70
CA LYS A 49 6.51 23.50 -13.27
C LYS A 49 6.19 23.69 -11.78
N LEU A 50 5.62 22.68 -11.14
CA LEU A 50 5.29 22.73 -9.72
C LEU A 50 6.57 22.61 -8.89
N SER A 51 6.77 23.54 -7.97
CA SER A 51 7.98 23.60 -7.12
C SER A 51 8.09 22.43 -6.14
N GLU A 52 6.96 21.78 -5.84
CA GLU A 52 6.85 20.63 -4.95
C GLU A 52 7.21 19.32 -5.64
N ILE A 53 7.33 19.33 -6.98
CA ILE A 53 7.55 18.12 -7.76
C ILE A 53 8.98 18.13 -8.30
N SER A 54 9.74 17.12 -7.93
CA SER A 54 11.13 16.93 -8.36
C SER A 54 11.25 16.25 -9.72
N GLY A 55 10.22 15.53 -10.14
CA GLY A 55 10.24 14.81 -11.40
C GLY A 55 9.02 13.93 -11.61
N VAL A 56 8.91 13.42 -12.82
CA VAL A 56 7.88 12.45 -13.22
C VAL A 56 8.51 11.24 -13.88
N ASN A 57 7.90 10.10 -13.76
CA ASN A 57 8.37 8.87 -14.40
C ASN A 57 7.17 7.98 -14.77
N TRP A 58 7.31 7.24 -15.86
CA TRP A 58 6.38 6.20 -16.27
C TRP A 58 6.91 4.83 -15.90
N HIS A 59 6.08 4.01 -15.30
CA HIS A 59 6.38 2.63 -15.04
C HIS A 59 5.16 1.78 -15.41
N GLU A 60 5.25 1.11 -16.55
CA GLU A 60 4.14 0.35 -17.13
C GLU A 60 2.88 1.21 -17.29
N ASP A 61 1.82 0.92 -16.53
CA ASP A 61 0.56 1.66 -16.54
C ASP A 61 0.43 2.70 -15.43
N GLN A 62 1.52 2.94 -14.69
CA GLN A 62 1.56 3.88 -13.58
C GLN A 62 2.30 5.16 -13.97
N PHE A 63 1.66 6.28 -13.75
CA PHE A 63 2.32 7.57 -13.79
C PHE A 63 2.82 7.94 -12.38
N GLN A 64 4.10 8.09 -12.22
CA GLN A 64 4.74 8.38 -10.94
C GLN A 64 5.19 9.83 -10.89
N VAL A 65 4.77 10.54 -9.84
CA VAL A 65 5.16 11.91 -9.55
C VAL A 65 6.02 11.93 -8.30
N ILE A 66 7.24 12.42 -8.41
CA ILE A 66 8.22 12.47 -7.33
C ILE A 66 8.06 13.80 -6.60
N ALA A 67 7.48 13.78 -5.42
CA ALA A 67 7.27 14.95 -4.57
C ALA A 67 8.17 14.98 -3.32
N GLY A 68 9.05 14.00 -3.16
CA GLY A 68 9.98 13.93 -2.04
C GLY A 68 9.27 13.91 -0.68
N ASN A 69 9.70 14.75 0.26
CA ASN A 69 9.13 14.82 1.61
C ASN A 69 7.72 15.41 1.66
N GLU A 70 7.24 16.03 0.59
CA GLU A 70 5.95 16.70 0.51
C GLU A 70 4.82 15.78 0.01
N VAL A 71 5.14 14.52 -0.29
CA VAL A 71 4.18 13.51 -0.76
C VAL A 71 2.93 13.47 0.11
N ASN A 72 3.08 13.43 1.43
CA ASN A 72 1.94 13.32 2.35
C ASN A 72 1.01 14.55 2.30
N ALA A 73 1.59 15.74 2.18
CA ALA A 73 0.81 16.97 2.09
C ALA A 73 0.05 17.08 0.77
N VAL A 74 0.71 16.73 -0.33
CA VAL A 74 0.09 16.71 -1.66
C VAL A 74 -0.96 15.61 -1.77
N TYR A 75 -0.69 14.43 -1.22
CA TYR A 75 -1.62 13.30 -1.19
C TYR A 75 -2.91 13.67 -0.45
N LYS A 76 -2.77 14.23 0.76
CA LYS A 76 -3.92 14.69 1.55
C LYS A 76 -4.73 15.77 0.83
N ALA A 77 -4.07 16.71 0.17
CA ALA A 77 -4.77 17.72 -0.64
C ALA A 77 -5.52 17.10 -1.84
N LEU A 78 -5.01 16.04 -2.45
CA LEU A 78 -5.68 15.29 -3.51
C LEU A 78 -6.86 14.48 -2.98
N GLU A 79 -6.72 13.88 -1.80
CA GLU A 79 -7.79 13.16 -1.09
C GLU A 79 -8.94 14.11 -0.74
N ASP A 80 -8.64 15.28 -0.17
CA ASP A 80 -9.62 16.35 0.15
C ASP A 80 -10.38 16.82 -1.10
N LYS A 81 -9.77 16.74 -2.27
CA LYS A 81 -10.39 17.04 -3.57
C LYS A 81 -11.23 15.90 -4.13
N GLY A 82 -11.28 14.75 -3.46
CA GLY A 82 -12.07 13.57 -3.86
C GLY A 82 -11.47 12.77 -5.01
N VAL A 83 -10.16 12.72 -5.11
CA VAL A 83 -9.47 11.76 -5.99
C VAL A 83 -9.58 10.37 -5.36
N PRO A 84 -9.90 9.29 -6.12
CA PRO A 84 -9.98 7.94 -5.57
C PRO A 84 -8.61 7.49 -5.05
N THR A 85 -8.52 7.35 -3.73
CA THR A 85 -7.34 6.90 -3.00
C THR A 85 -7.57 5.50 -2.45
N ASP A 86 -6.56 4.65 -2.46
CA ASP A 86 -6.66 3.28 -1.94
C ASP A 86 -6.24 3.15 -0.47
N ASP A 87 -5.72 4.22 0.14
CA ASP A 87 -5.32 4.24 1.55
C ASP A 87 -6.44 4.66 2.52
N ALA A 88 -7.67 4.84 2.03
CA ALA A 88 -8.80 5.00 2.92
C ALA A 88 -8.98 3.68 3.69
N PRO A 89 -8.89 3.67 5.05
CA PRO A 89 -9.38 2.55 5.81
C PRO A 89 -10.82 2.34 5.35
N ALA A 90 -11.16 1.13 4.94
CA ALA A 90 -12.42 0.74 4.33
C ALA A 90 -13.64 1.30 5.08
N ALA A 91 -13.95 2.57 4.83
CA ALA A 91 -15.18 3.23 5.21
C ALA A 91 -15.97 3.46 3.93
N ASN A 92 -16.82 2.47 3.62
CA ASN A 92 -18.02 2.61 2.81
C ASN A 92 -17.87 3.34 1.46
N SER A 93 -17.31 2.68 0.46
CA SER A 93 -17.76 2.87 -0.91
C SER A 93 -18.63 1.68 -1.30
N ASP A 94 -19.91 1.84 -1.06
CA ASP A 94 -20.96 1.10 -1.72
C ASP A 94 -20.87 1.38 -3.22
N SER A 95 -20.15 0.55 -3.92
CA SER A 95 -20.35 0.35 -5.35
C SER A 95 -19.92 -1.07 -5.71
N SER A 96 -20.91 -1.95 -5.76
CA SER A 96 -20.88 -3.30 -6.36
C SER A 96 -19.58 -4.10 -6.09
N LYS A 97 -19.28 -4.33 -4.82
CA LYS A 97 -18.38 -5.44 -4.47
C LYS A 97 -19.04 -6.72 -4.95
N SER A 98 -18.52 -7.28 -6.03
CA SER A 98 -18.89 -8.61 -6.48
C SER A 98 -18.93 -9.55 -5.28
N VAL A 99 -19.88 -10.47 -5.23
CA VAL A 99 -20.00 -11.49 -4.16
C VAL A 99 -18.67 -12.19 -3.92
N VAL A 100 -17.87 -12.35 -4.96
CA VAL A 100 -16.50 -12.89 -4.92
C VAL A 100 -15.56 -12.06 -4.05
N SER A 101 -15.62 -10.72 -4.13
CA SER A 101 -14.79 -9.84 -3.30
C SER A 101 -15.14 -9.96 -1.81
N LYS A 102 -16.43 -10.07 -1.48
CA LYS A 102 -16.88 -10.30 -0.08
C LYS A 102 -16.41 -11.65 0.46
N VAL A 103 -16.39 -12.67 -0.36
CA VAL A 103 -15.87 -14.00 0.01
C VAL A 103 -14.37 -13.95 0.25
N ILE A 104 -13.62 -13.28 -0.61
CA ILE A 104 -12.16 -13.10 -0.44
C ILE A 104 -11.85 -12.29 0.82
N ASP A 105 -12.58 -11.21 1.09
CA ASP A 105 -12.42 -10.40 2.30
C ASP A 105 -12.71 -11.21 3.58
N ALA A 106 -13.73 -12.07 3.54
CA ALA A 106 -14.08 -12.95 4.67
C ALA A 106 -13.00 -14.01 4.91
N ILE A 107 -12.47 -14.63 3.84
CA ILE A 107 -11.38 -15.62 3.95
C ILE A 107 -10.11 -14.96 4.49
N THR A 108 -9.75 -13.79 3.97
CA THR A 108 -8.56 -13.04 4.42
C THR A 108 -8.70 -12.61 5.88
N GLY A 109 -9.86 -12.12 6.28
CA GLY A 109 -10.16 -11.75 7.67
C GLY A 109 -10.10 -12.92 8.65
N CYS A 110 -10.44 -14.12 8.19
CA CYS A 110 -10.34 -15.33 8.99
C CYS A 110 -8.89 -15.85 9.10
N MET A 111 -8.08 -15.68 8.05
CA MET A 111 -6.69 -16.16 8.00
C MET A 111 -5.74 -15.29 8.81
N THR A 112 -5.98 -13.97 8.87
CA THR A 112 -5.07 -13.02 9.53
C THR A 112 -4.80 -13.35 11.01
N PRO A 113 -5.77 -13.71 11.86
CA PRO A 113 -5.51 -14.05 13.26
C PRO A 113 -4.80 -15.40 13.45
N MET A 114 -4.79 -16.27 12.43
CA MET A 114 -4.14 -17.57 12.52
C MET A 114 -2.61 -17.50 12.35
N ILE A 115 -2.10 -16.49 11.65
CA ILE A 115 -0.66 -16.32 11.38
C ILE A 115 0.16 -16.23 12.68
N PRO A 116 -0.15 -15.35 13.64
CA PRO A 116 0.59 -15.28 14.90
C PRO A 116 0.46 -16.55 15.75
N ALA A 117 -0.66 -17.25 15.67
CA ALA A 117 -0.85 -18.52 16.41
C ALA A 117 0.06 -19.62 15.84
N LEU A 118 0.18 -19.74 14.52
CA LEU A 118 1.06 -20.70 13.85
C LEU A 118 2.54 -20.43 14.13
N THR A 119 2.94 -19.15 14.11
CA THR A 119 4.33 -18.76 14.43
C THR A 119 4.67 -19.04 15.88
N ALA A 120 3.78 -18.76 16.83
CA ALA A 120 3.97 -19.07 18.24
C ALA A 120 4.12 -20.58 18.46
N ALA A 121 3.25 -21.39 17.86
CA ALA A 121 3.32 -22.86 17.96
C ALA A 121 4.61 -23.42 17.35
N GLY A 122 5.08 -22.85 16.24
CA GLY A 122 6.36 -23.22 15.62
C GLY A 122 7.56 -22.92 16.51
N MET A 123 7.57 -21.74 17.15
CA MET A 123 8.63 -21.35 18.09
C MET A 123 8.70 -22.28 19.31
N ILE A 124 7.55 -22.63 19.87
CA ILE A 124 7.47 -23.58 21.02
C ILE A 124 8.04 -24.94 20.61
N LYS A 125 7.71 -25.45 19.43
CA LYS A 125 8.26 -26.71 18.94
C LYS A 125 9.79 -26.68 18.80
N VAL A 126 10.35 -25.60 18.27
CA VAL A 126 11.80 -25.44 18.10
C VAL A 126 12.53 -25.44 19.45
N VAL A 127 11.94 -24.83 20.46
CA VAL A 127 12.52 -24.81 21.83
C VAL A 127 12.39 -26.17 22.53
N LEU A 128 11.29 -26.89 22.34
CA LEU A 128 11.06 -28.19 22.99
C LEU A 128 11.83 -29.34 22.34
N THR A 129 12.11 -29.26 21.04
CA THR A 129 12.82 -30.35 20.31
C THR A 129 14.19 -30.69 20.89
N PRO A 130 15.10 -29.73 21.16
CA PRO A 130 16.40 -30.05 21.74
C PRO A 130 16.30 -30.61 23.16
N VAL A 131 15.30 -30.17 23.95
CA VAL A 131 15.09 -30.66 25.30
C VAL A 131 14.63 -32.15 25.27
N SER A 132 13.73 -32.49 24.36
CA SER A 132 13.31 -33.91 24.18
C SER A 132 14.43 -34.81 23.67
N TYR A 133 15.26 -34.29 22.77
CA TYR A 133 16.40 -35.06 22.24
C TYR A 133 17.47 -35.33 23.27
N THR A 134 17.80 -34.37 24.13
CA THR A 134 18.77 -34.56 25.21
C THR A 134 18.23 -35.46 26.31
N HIS A 135 16.93 -35.42 26.59
CA HIS A 135 16.35 -36.27 27.65
C HIS A 135 16.17 -37.72 27.22
N LEU A 136 15.74 -37.98 25.98
CA LEU A 136 15.61 -39.34 25.44
C LEU A 136 16.97 -40.04 25.27
N ARG A 137 18.00 -39.31 24.85
CA ARG A 137 19.34 -39.87 24.68
C ARG A 137 20.05 -40.20 25.99
N ALA A 138 19.74 -39.46 27.07
CA ALA A 138 20.21 -39.79 28.40
C ALA A 138 19.61 -41.11 28.93
N HIS A 139 18.38 -41.43 28.53
CA HIS A 139 17.71 -42.68 28.96
C HIS A 139 18.20 -43.91 28.19
N GLU A 140 18.66 -43.76 26.93
CA GLU A 140 19.19 -44.88 26.16
C GLU A 140 20.62 -45.29 26.59
N THR A 141 21.38 -44.37 27.16
CA THR A 141 22.72 -44.66 27.65
C THR A 141 22.73 -45.41 28.99
N GLU A 142 21.65 -45.42 29.77
CA GLU A 142 21.54 -46.21 31.00
C GLU A 142 21.08 -47.65 30.76
N LEU A 143 20.55 -47.98 29.59
CA LEU A 143 20.06 -49.33 29.25
C LEU A 143 21.14 -50.21 28.61
N HIS A 144 22.34 -49.72 28.36
CA HIS A 144 23.46 -50.43 27.74
C HIS A 144 24.61 -50.79 28.70
N LEU A 145 24.37 -50.71 29.99
CA LEU A 145 25.26 -51.32 31.03
C LEU A 145 24.65 -52.64 31.55
#